data_52496de2dd93e8a395566a153f20b5f7
#
_entry.id   52496de2dd93e8a395566a153f20b5f7
#
_cell.length_a   1.000
_cell.length_b   1.000
_cell.length_c   1.000
_cell.angle_alpha   90.00
_cell.angle_beta   90.00
_cell.angle_gamma   90.00
#
_symmetry.space_group_name_H-M   'P 1'
#
loop_
_entity.id
_entity.type
_entity.pdbx_description
1 polymer ?
#
loop_
_entity_poly.entity_id
_entity_poly.type
_entity_poly.pdbx_seq_one_letter_code
_entity_poly.pdbx_strand_id
1 'polypeptide(L)'
;MATTIGFIGLGNMGGPMAANLVKAGYEVAGFDLAPACCAAAQAQGVRVVATVANAVADAEAVVTMLPAGQHVITVWTALADLVKSSTLLIDCSTIDVASARKAHGILAGKECLTLDAPVSGGTGGAKAGTLTFMAGGSAEACAKAEPILRSMGKRIVRCGEAGAGQAAKICNNMILGVSMAGVCEAFVLAEQLGLSHQALFEVASTSSGQCWALTTNCPVPGPVPNSPANNDYKPGFSAALMLKDLKLAQEASLSSGASTPLGAQAAQLYGLFEKLGHGGEDFSAIIHLLRGQLSEKRN
;
A
#
# COMPACT_ATOMS: atom_id res chain seq x y z
N MET A 1 -11.29 -0.38 -30.45
CA MET A 1 -12.02 -0.99 -29.33
C MET A 1 -11.36 -0.52 -28.06
N ALA A 2 -12.09 -0.34 -26.97
CA ALA A 2 -11.50 0.03 -25.67
C ALA A 2 -10.67 -1.17 -25.15
N THR A 3 -9.52 -0.88 -24.53
CA THR A 3 -8.69 -1.92 -23.91
C THR A 3 -9.41 -2.52 -22.71
N THR A 4 -9.53 -3.85 -22.68
CA THR A 4 -10.18 -4.58 -21.59
C THR A 4 -9.16 -4.92 -20.49
N ILE A 5 -9.51 -4.60 -19.25
CA ILE A 5 -8.69 -4.88 -18.06
C ILE A 5 -9.44 -5.79 -17.11
N GLY A 6 -8.83 -6.92 -16.75
CA GLY A 6 -9.27 -7.74 -15.64
C GLY A 6 -8.78 -7.14 -14.31
N PHE A 7 -9.66 -6.94 -13.33
CA PHE A 7 -9.25 -6.41 -12.03
C PHE A 7 -9.67 -7.37 -10.90
N ILE A 8 -8.70 -7.90 -10.15
CA ILE A 8 -8.93 -8.89 -9.10
C ILE A 8 -8.57 -8.30 -7.74
N GLY A 9 -9.57 -8.24 -6.85
CA GLY A 9 -9.48 -7.58 -5.56
C GLY A 9 -10.02 -6.14 -5.61
N LEU A 10 -11.30 -5.97 -5.23
CA LEU A 10 -12.05 -4.71 -5.29
C LEU A 10 -12.24 -4.07 -3.91
N GLY A 11 -11.38 -4.40 -2.96
CA GLY A 11 -11.41 -3.85 -1.61
C GLY A 11 -11.14 -2.34 -1.55
N ASN A 12 -10.79 -1.83 -0.35
CA ASN A 12 -10.60 -0.40 -0.08
C ASN A 12 -9.65 0.34 -1.02
N MET A 13 -8.67 -0.37 -1.58
CA MET A 13 -7.73 0.18 -2.57
C MET A 13 -8.13 -0.18 -3.99
N GLY A 14 -8.40 -1.46 -4.27
CA GLY A 14 -8.65 -1.94 -5.62
C GLY A 14 -9.94 -1.42 -6.23
N GLY A 15 -11.02 -1.29 -5.47
CA GLY A 15 -12.29 -0.72 -5.96
C GLY A 15 -12.13 0.69 -6.54
N PRO A 16 -11.59 1.66 -5.78
CA PRO A 16 -11.29 2.99 -6.31
C PRO A 16 -10.29 3.00 -7.48
N MET A 17 -9.29 2.12 -7.48
CA MET A 17 -8.34 1.99 -8.59
C MET A 17 -9.06 1.51 -9.86
N ALA A 18 -9.88 0.47 -9.77
CA ALA A 18 -10.70 -0.04 -10.87
C ALA A 18 -11.65 1.04 -11.41
N ALA A 19 -12.28 1.81 -10.52
CA ALA A 19 -13.15 2.92 -10.90
C ALA A 19 -12.41 4.03 -11.68
N ASN A 20 -11.16 4.31 -11.33
CA ASN A 20 -10.35 5.28 -12.08
C ASN A 20 -9.99 4.78 -13.48
N LEU A 21 -9.77 3.48 -13.67
CA LEU A 21 -9.60 2.87 -14.99
C LEU A 21 -10.86 3.03 -15.85
N VAL A 22 -12.05 2.79 -15.27
CA VAL A 22 -13.34 3.02 -15.95
C VAL A 22 -13.47 4.49 -16.39
N LYS A 23 -13.16 5.43 -15.48
CA LYS A 23 -13.18 6.88 -15.79
C LYS A 23 -12.20 7.27 -16.91
N ALA A 24 -11.09 6.56 -17.02
CA ALA A 24 -10.10 6.76 -18.08
C ALA A 24 -10.50 6.11 -19.42
N GLY A 25 -11.66 5.43 -19.50
CA GLY A 25 -12.19 4.85 -20.73
C GLY A 25 -11.81 3.37 -20.97
N TYR A 26 -11.25 2.68 -19.99
CA TYR A 26 -11.02 1.24 -20.07
C TYR A 26 -12.31 0.45 -19.79
N GLU A 27 -12.46 -0.71 -20.43
CA GLU A 27 -13.46 -1.70 -20.05
C GLU A 27 -12.90 -2.54 -18.90
N VAL A 28 -13.46 -2.41 -17.68
CA VAL A 28 -12.95 -3.12 -16.50
C VAL A 28 -13.90 -4.24 -16.10
N ALA A 29 -13.40 -5.49 -16.17
CA ALA A 29 -14.06 -6.67 -15.62
C ALA A 29 -13.48 -6.98 -14.24
N GLY A 30 -14.26 -6.70 -13.18
CA GLY A 30 -13.82 -6.79 -11.80
C GLY A 30 -14.31 -8.06 -11.08
N PHE A 31 -13.47 -8.64 -10.22
CA PHE A 31 -13.83 -9.76 -9.36
C PHE A 31 -13.32 -9.55 -7.93
N ASP A 32 -14.15 -9.88 -6.96
CA ASP A 32 -13.80 -9.98 -5.54
C ASP A 32 -14.64 -11.08 -4.87
N LEU A 33 -14.13 -11.64 -3.78
CA LEU A 33 -14.84 -12.63 -2.98
C LEU A 33 -15.89 -12.00 -2.06
N ALA A 34 -15.75 -10.71 -1.72
CA ALA A 34 -16.64 -9.99 -0.82
C ALA A 34 -17.78 -9.31 -1.62
N PRO A 35 -19.05 -9.71 -1.41
CA PRO A 35 -20.19 -9.12 -2.13
C PRO A 35 -20.31 -7.61 -1.95
N ALA A 36 -19.97 -7.09 -0.77
CA ALA A 36 -19.99 -5.66 -0.49
C ALA A 36 -18.98 -4.87 -1.35
N CYS A 37 -17.77 -5.42 -1.57
CA CYS A 37 -16.77 -4.84 -2.45
C CYS A 37 -17.23 -4.86 -3.91
N CYS A 38 -17.84 -5.96 -4.34
CA CYS A 38 -18.44 -6.10 -5.66
C CYS A 38 -19.52 -5.03 -5.91
N ALA A 39 -20.46 -4.89 -4.99
CA ALA A 39 -21.55 -3.90 -5.10
C ALA A 39 -21.02 -2.45 -5.14
N ALA A 40 -20.03 -2.13 -4.29
CA ALA A 40 -19.42 -0.81 -4.26
C ALA A 40 -18.66 -0.48 -5.56
N ALA A 41 -17.95 -1.45 -6.15
CA ALA A 41 -17.25 -1.27 -7.43
C ALA A 41 -18.23 -1.16 -8.60
N GLN A 42 -19.31 -1.95 -8.61
CA GLN A 42 -20.35 -1.92 -9.62
C GLN A 42 -21.05 -0.54 -9.65
N ALA A 43 -21.31 0.05 -8.49
CA ALA A 43 -21.87 1.41 -8.39
C ALA A 43 -20.94 2.49 -8.98
N GLN A 44 -19.67 2.19 -9.19
CA GLN A 44 -18.68 3.08 -9.81
C GLN A 44 -18.36 2.72 -11.28
N GLY A 45 -19.19 1.85 -11.92
CA GLY A 45 -19.10 1.51 -13.32
C GLY A 45 -18.22 0.31 -13.67
N VAL A 46 -17.66 -0.39 -12.67
CA VAL A 46 -16.93 -1.64 -12.90
C VAL A 46 -17.90 -2.75 -13.26
N ARG A 47 -17.65 -3.44 -14.36
CA ARG A 47 -18.45 -4.63 -14.74
C ARG A 47 -18.04 -5.82 -13.85
N VAL A 48 -18.74 -6.02 -12.75
CA VAL A 48 -18.47 -7.13 -11.83
C VAL A 48 -18.88 -8.47 -12.46
N VAL A 49 -18.02 -9.46 -12.33
CA VAL A 49 -18.20 -10.81 -12.90
C VAL A 49 -18.12 -11.89 -11.82
N ALA A 50 -18.65 -13.08 -12.14
CA ALA A 50 -18.84 -14.16 -11.16
C ALA A 50 -17.57 -14.94 -10.82
N THR A 51 -16.56 -14.94 -11.69
CA THR A 51 -15.33 -15.73 -11.52
C THR A 51 -14.10 -14.99 -12.01
N VAL A 52 -12.92 -15.37 -11.51
CA VAL A 52 -11.63 -14.89 -12.02
C VAL A 52 -11.50 -15.17 -13.52
N ALA A 53 -11.93 -16.34 -14.00
CA ALA A 53 -11.89 -16.69 -15.42
C ALA A 53 -12.68 -15.70 -16.27
N ASN A 54 -13.88 -15.29 -15.82
CA ASN A 54 -14.68 -14.28 -16.52
C ASN A 54 -14.02 -12.89 -16.51
N ALA A 55 -13.25 -12.58 -15.47
CA ALA A 55 -12.56 -11.29 -15.38
C ALA A 55 -11.42 -11.16 -16.41
N VAL A 56 -10.81 -12.29 -16.78
CA VAL A 56 -9.60 -12.27 -17.63
C VAL A 56 -9.80 -12.82 -19.05
N ALA A 57 -11.00 -13.32 -19.40
CA ALA A 57 -11.28 -13.98 -20.68
C ALA A 57 -10.85 -13.16 -21.91
N ASP A 58 -11.07 -11.86 -21.89
CA ASP A 58 -10.73 -10.94 -22.99
C ASP A 58 -9.76 -9.84 -22.57
N ALA A 59 -9.12 -9.99 -21.40
CA ALA A 59 -8.26 -8.97 -20.84
C ALA A 59 -6.92 -8.88 -21.57
N GLU A 60 -6.55 -7.67 -22.02
CA GLU A 60 -5.22 -7.33 -22.51
C GLU A 60 -4.24 -7.07 -21.34
N ALA A 61 -4.78 -6.66 -20.19
CA ALA A 61 -4.05 -6.54 -18.95
C ALA A 61 -4.87 -7.04 -17.76
N VAL A 62 -4.18 -7.58 -16.75
CA VAL A 62 -4.80 -8.02 -15.49
C VAL A 62 -4.12 -7.28 -14.35
N VAL A 63 -4.91 -6.65 -13.48
CA VAL A 63 -4.43 -5.99 -12.26
C VAL A 63 -4.90 -6.79 -11.05
N THR A 64 -3.98 -7.07 -10.13
CA THR A 64 -4.30 -7.68 -8.84
C THR A 64 -4.03 -6.71 -7.69
N MET A 65 -4.94 -6.67 -6.69
CA MET A 65 -4.79 -5.87 -5.46
C MET A 65 -5.29 -6.69 -4.28
N LEU A 66 -4.42 -7.52 -3.73
CA LEU A 66 -4.73 -8.62 -2.82
C LEU A 66 -4.05 -8.43 -1.44
N PRO A 67 -4.56 -9.09 -0.37
CA PRO A 67 -4.09 -8.84 1.00
C PRO A 67 -2.67 -9.32 1.31
N ALA A 68 -2.19 -10.42 0.68
CA ALA A 68 -0.92 -11.07 1.03
C ALA A 68 -0.33 -11.87 -0.14
N GLY A 69 0.98 -12.18 -0.06
CA GLY A 69 1.73 -12.89 -1.10
C GLY A 69 1.13 -14.24 -1.48
N GLN A 70 0.64 -15.01 -0.50
CA GLN A 70 -0.01 -16.30 -0.78
C GLN A 70 -1.25 -16.14 -1.67
N HIS A 71 -2.04 -15.09 -1.50
CA HIS A 71 -3.20 -14.81 -2.36
C HIS A 71 -2.76 -14.48 -3.79
N VAL A 72 -1.70 -13.66 -3.92
CA VAL A 72 -1.12 -13.34 -5.25
C VAL A 72 -0.64 -14.60 -5.94
N ILE A 73 0.14 -15.44 -5.27
CA ILE A 73 0.63 -16.71 -5.83
C ILE A 73 -0.53 -17.60 -6.26
N THR A 74 -1.56 -17.77 -5.41
CA THR A 74 -2.73 -18.61 -5.72
C THR A 74 -3.47 -18.09 -6.96
N VAL A 75 -3.74 -16.79 -6.99
CA VAL A 75 -4.45 -16.16 -8.12
C VAL A 75 -3.60 -16.24 -9.40
N TRP A 76 -2.31 -15.89 -9.36
CA TRP A 76 -1.45 -15.92 -10.54
C TRP A 76 -1.21 -17.34 -11.07
N THR A 77 -1.18 -18.35 -10.19
CA THR A 77 -1.14 -19.77 -10.62
C THR A 77 -2.40 -20.13 -11.41
N ALA A 78 -3.57 -19.72 -10.92
CA ALA A 78 -4.82 -19.97 -11.65
C ALA A 78 -4.89 -19.16 -12.96
N LEU A 79 -4.37 -17.92 -12.98
CA LEU A 79 -4.31 -17.07 -14.17
C LEU A 79 -3.41 -17.66 -15.26
N ALA A 80 -2.37 -18.39 -14.88
CA ALA A 80 -1.41 -18.95 -15.83
C ALA A 80 -2.06 -19.80 -16.93
N ASP A 81 -3.17 -20.47 -16.65
CA ASP A 81 -3.91 -21.30 -17.62
C ASP A 81 -5.08 -20.56 -18.31
N LEU A 82 -5.38 -19.34 -17.87
CA LEU A 82 -6.55 -18.59 -18.33
C LEU A 82 -6.17 -17.39 -19.23
N VAL A 83 -5.00 -16.79 -19.01
CA VAL A 83 -4.60 -15.60 -19.76
C VAL A 83 -4.02 -15.96 -21.13
N LYS A 84 -4.23 -15.08 -22.09
CA LYS A 84 -3.67 -15.18 -23.43
C LYS A 84 -2.17 -14.85 -23.41
N SER A 85 -1.42 -15.38 -24.41
CA SER A 85 -0.08 -14.88 -24.69
C SER A 85 -0.11 -13.36 -24.89
N SER A 86 0.96 -12.66 -24.52
CA SER A 86 1.06 -11.19 -24.55
C SER A 86 0.20 -10.43 -23.52
N THR A 87 -0.60 -11.08 -22.65
CA THR A 87 -1.29 -10.40 -21.56
C THR A 87 -0.27 -9.76 -20.59
N LEU A 88 -0.55 -8.54 -20.16
CA LEU A 88 0.23 -7.86 -19.12
C LEU A 88 -0.40 -8.13 -17.75
N LEU A 89 0.37 -8.70 -16.81
CA LEU A 89 -0.06 -8.89 -15.42
C LEU A 89 0.63 -7.88 -14.51
N ILE A 90 -0.17 -7.14 -13.74
CA ILE A 90 0.31 -6.10 -12.82
C ILE A 90 -0.18 -6.44 -11.42
N ASP A 91 0.75 -6.72 -10.49
CA ASP A 91 0.38 -6.87 -9.08
C ASP A 91 0.62 -5.55 -8.32
N CYS A 92 -0.46 -4.92 -7.86
CA CYS A 92 -0.42 -3.71 -7.06
C CYS A 92 -0.46 -3.99 -5.54
N SER A 93 -0.48 -5.24 -5.13
CA SER A 93 -0.50 -5.67 -3.74
C SER A 93 0.79 -5.28 -3.01
N THR A 94 0.73 -5.11 -1.70
CA THR A 94 1.94 -4.99 -0.86
C THR A 94 2.21 -6.35 -0.22
N ILE A 95 3.25 -7.02 -0.72
CA ILE A 95 3.63 -8.40 -0.37
C ILE A 95 5.15 -8.51 -0.17
N ASP A 96 5.61 -9.65 0.30
CA ASP A 96 7.03 -9.93 0.42
C ASP A 96 7.71 -10.08 -0.96
N VAL A 97 9.01 -9.77 -1.01
CA VAL A 97 9.80 -9.79 -2.27
C VAL A 97 9.90 -11.19 -2.86
N ALA A 98 9.96 -12.23 -2.02
CA ALA A 98 10.06 -13.62 -2.49
C ALA A 98 8.77 -14.06 -3.18
N SER A 99 7.61 -13.72 -2.61
CA SER A 99 6.29 -13.97 -3.23
C SER A 99 6.14 -13.23 -4.56
N ALA A 100 6.58 -11.97 -4.63
CA ALA A 100 6.56 -11.21 -5.88
C ALA A 100 7.40 -11.89 -6.97
N ARG A 101 8.66 -12.24 -6.67
CA ARG A 101 9.54 -12.96 -7.60
C ARG A 101 8.97 -14.31 -8.01
N LYS A 102 8.36 -15.04 -7.08
CA LYS A 102 7.68 -16.30 -7.37
C LYS A 102 6.50 -16.10 -8.31
N ALA A 103 5.69 -15.05 -8.11
CA ALA A 103 4.58 -14.71 -9.00
C ALA A 103 5.08 -14.43 -10.43
N HIS A 104 6.13 -13.64 -10.60
CA HIS A 104 6.78 -13.44 -11.91
C HIS A 104 7.23 -14.77 -12.53
N GLY A 105 7.82 -15.68 -11.72
CA GLY A 105 8.28 -16.99 -12.16
C GLY A 105 7.17 -17.93 -12.67
N ILE A 106 5.94 -17.80 -12.15
CA ILE A 106 4.79 -18.61 -12.58
C ILE A 106 4.51 -18.43 -14.09
N LEU A 107 4.77 -17.25 -14.62
CA LEU A 107 4.48 -16.90 -16.01
C LEU A 107 5.73 -16.82 -16.89
N ALA A 108 6.91 -17.16 -16.36
CA ALA A 108 8.17 -17.06 -17.09
C ALA A 108 8.26 -17.96 -18.36
N GLY A 109 7.45 -19.03 -18.43
CA GLY A 109 7.36 -19.90 -19.62
C GLY A 109 6.27 -19.48 -20.61
N LYS A 110 5.56 -18.38 -20.33
CA LYS A 110 4.50 -17.84 -21.20
C LYS A 110 4.93 -16.48 -21.74
N GLU A 111 4.53 -16.13 -22.92
CA GLU A 111 4.82 -14.82 -23.54
C GLU A 111 4.03 -13.67 -22.89
N CYS A 112 3.96 -13.68 -21.54
CA CYS A 112 3.29 -12.67 -20.75
C CYS A 112 4.29 -11.69 -20.16
N LEU A 113 3.92 -10.42 -20.09
CA LEU A 113 4.69 -9.41 -19.37
C LEU A 113 4.18 -9.32 -17.93
N THR A 114 5.08 -9.23 -16.97
CA THR A 114 4.74 -9.20 -15.55
C THR A 114 5.37 -8.02 -14.84
N LEU A 115 4.63 -7.40 -13.91
CA LEU A 115 5.06 -6.23 -13.15
C LEU A 115 4.56 -6.33 -11.70
N ASP A 116 5.44 -6.13 -10.73
CA ASP A 116 5.06 -5.78 -9.36
C ASP A 116 5.06 -4.26 -9.23
N ALA A 117 3.93 -3.70 -8.82
CA ALA A 117 3.72 -2.26 -8.79
C ALA A 117 2.98 -1.82 -7.51
N PRO A 118 3.49 -2.13 -6.30
CA PRO A 118 2.90 -1.66 -5.06
C PRO A 118 2.79 -0.14 -5.01
N VAL A 119 1.84 0.34 -4.20
CA VAL A 119 1.40 1.73 -4.22
C VAL A 119 1.67 2.47 -2.92
N SER A 120 1.79 3.78 -3.03
CA SER A 120 1.78 4.73 -1.92
C SER A 120 0.77 5.84 -2.19
N GLY A 121 0.07 6.30 -1.12
CA GLY A 121 -0.96 7.35 -1.20
C GLY A 121 -2.25 7.00 -0.45
N GLY A 122 -2.36 5.77 0.09
CA GLY A 122 -3.50 5.30 0.86
C GLY A 122 -4.83 5.32 0.08
N THR A 123 -5.94 5.15 0.78
CA THR A 123 -7.28 5.13 0.16
C THR A 123 -7.65 6.48 -0.45
N GLY A 124 -7.15 7.58 0.11
CA GLY A 124 -7.34 8.93 -0.46
C GLY A 124 -6.70 9.06 -1.83
N GLY A 125 -5.43 8.61 -1.97
CA GLY A 125 -4.72 8.60 -3.24
C GLY A 125 -5.36 7.65 -4.27
N ALA A 126 -5.86 6.50 -3.82
CA ALA A 126 -6.57 5.56 -4.68
C ALA A 126 -7.86 6.19 -5.25
N LYS A 127 -8.66 6.86 -4.42
CA LYS A 127 -9.88 7.55 -4.85
C LYS A 127 -9.58 8.71 -5.80
N ALA A 128 -8.54 9.49 -5.50
CA ALA A 128 -8.17 10.68 -6.27
C ALA A 128 -7.38 10.37 -7.56
N GLY A 129 -6.96 9.11 -7.79
CA GLY A 129 -6.08 8.76 -8.91
C GLY A 129 -4.69 9.40 -8.80
N THR A 130 -4.18 9.54 -7.59
CA THR A 130 -2.91 10.24 -7.32
C THR A 130 -1.84 9.35 -6.70
N LEU A 131 -1.99 8.05 -6.82
CA LEU A 131 -1.05 7.07 -6.27
C LEU A 131 0.36 7.26 -6.85
N THR A 132 1.36 6.90 -6.05
CA THR A 132 2.72 6.64 -6.53
C THR A 132 2.89 5.13 -6.66
N PHE A 133 3.25 4.67 -7.85
CA PHE A 133 3.57 3.27 -8.16
C PHE A 133 5.08 3.05 -8.10
N MET A 134 5.49 1.96 -7.49
CA MET A 134 6.87 1.48 -7.44
C MET A 134 6.97 0.25 -8.33
N ALA A 135 7.43 0.43 -9.57
CA ALA A 135 7.37 -0.59 -10.63
C ALA A 135 8.64 -1.45 -10.67
N GLY A 136 8.48 -2.76 -10.49
CA GLY A 136 9.51 -3.78 -10.64
C GLY A 136 9.17 -4.75 -11.77
N GLY A 137 10.06 -4.87 -12.74
CA GLY A 137 9.90 -5.71 -13.92
C GLY A 137 10.71 -5.21 -15.11
N SER A 138 10.60 -5.89 -16.26
CA SER A 138 11.32 -5.51 -17.47
C SER A 138 10.97 -4.09 -17.95
N ALA A 139 11.86 -3.47 -18.71
CA ALA A 139 11.58 -2.17 -19.31
C ALA A 139 10.33 -2.19 -20.20
N GLU A 140 10.12 -3.29 -20.93
CA GLU A 140 8.96 -3.50 -21.78
C GLU A 140 7.67 -3.60 -20.97
N ALA A 141 7.66 -4.38 -19.85
CA ALA A 141 6.51 -4.47 -18.96
C ALA A 141 6.15 -3.12 -18.35
N CYS A 142 7.17 -2.35 -17.91
CA CYS A 142 6.96 -1.01 -17.38
C CYS A 142 6.36 -0.06 -18.42
N ALA A 143 6.88 -0.07 -19.65
CA ALA A 143 6.39 0.79 -20.74
C ALA A 143 4.94 0.44 -21.11
N LYS A 144 4.61 -0.86 -21.21
CA LYS A 144 3.25 -1.33 -21.51
C LYS A 144 2.26 -1.02 -20.37
N ALA A 145 2.72 -1.08 -19.11
CA ALA A 145 1.90 -0.78 -17.93
C ALA A 145 1.66 0.72 -17.74
N GLU A 146 2.54 1.59 -18.20
CA GLU A 146 2.53 3.03 -17.90
C GLU A 146 1.18 3.71 -18.15
N PRO A 147 0.48 3.54 -19.30
CA PRO A 147 -0.82 4.18 -19.53
C PRO A 147 -1.88 3.73 -18.52
N ILE A 148 -1.88 2.45 -18.14
CA ILE A 148 -2.80 1.88 -17.16
C ILE A 148 -2.51 2.47 -15.77
N LEU A 149 -1.25 2.48 -15.36
CA LEU A 149 -0.83 3.01 -14.05
C LEU A 149 -1.09 4.52 -13.94
N ARG A 150 -0.90 5.29 -15.01
CA ARG A 150 -1.20 6.74 -15.04
C ARG A 150 -2.67 7.07 -14.85
N SER A 151 -3.57 6.16 -15.18
CA SER A 151 -5.00 6.34 -14.93
C SER A 151 -5.36 6.19 -13.43
N MET A 152 -4.49 5.58 -12.64
CA MET A 152 -4.68 5.35 -11.20
C MET A 152 -3.72 6.16 -10.32
N GLY A 153 -2.69 6.78 -10.90
CA GLY A 153 -1.68 7.50 -10.15
C GLY A 153 -0.95 8.58 -10.93
N LYS A 154 -0.30 9.49 -10.20
CA LYS A 154 0.46 10.61 -10.75
C LYS A 154 1.92 10.29 -11.01
N ARG A 155 2.49 9.35 -10.24
CA ARG A 155 3.92 9.06 -10.28
C ARG A 155 4.15 7.56 -10.45
N ILE A 156 5.02 7.22 -11.39
CA ILE A 156 5.49 5.85 -11.61
C ILE A 156 7.02 5.90 -11.49
N VAL A 157 7.56 5.12 -10.57
CA VAL A 157 9.00 5.02 -10.35
C VAL A 157 9.43 3.61 -10.75
N ARG A 158 10.26 3.48 -11.78
CA ARG A 158 10.87 2.21 -12.12
C ARG A 158 11.97 1.90 -11.11
N CYS A 159 11.81 0.82 -10.35
CA CYS A 159 12.69 0.43 -9.24
C CYS A 159 13.73 -0.62 -9.65
N GLY A 160 13.53 -1.31 -10.76
CA GLY A 160 14.41 -2.39 -11.24
C GLY A 160 13.62 -3.57 -11.77
N GLU A 161 14.23 -4.74 -11.72
CA GLU A 161 13.65 -6.00 -12.19
C GLU A 161 12.61 -6.56 -11.19
N ALA A 162 12.09 -7.77 -11.45
CA ALA A 162 11.06 -8.44 -10.65
C ALA A 162 11.32 -8.41 -9.13
N GLY A 163 10.35 -7.94 -8.37
CA GLY A 163 10.40 -7.77 -6.93
C GLY A 163 11.04 -6.46 -6.46
N ALA A 164 11.59 -5.64 -7.37
CA ALA A 164 12.19 -4.36 -7.00
C ALA A 164 11.16 -3.32 -6.55
N GLY A 165 9.94 -3.36 -7.07
CA GLY A 165 8.83 -2.54 -6.60
C GLY A 165 8.48 -2.83 -5.14
N GLN A 166 8.37 -4.12 -4.79
CA GLN A 166 8.13 -4.54 -3.40
C GLN A 166 9.28 -4.16 -2.48
N ALA A 167 10.53 -4.35 -2.91
CA ALA A 167 11.71 -3.94 -2.15
C ALA A 167 11.69 -2.42 -1.86
N ALA A 168 11.38 -1.60 -2.86
CA ALA A 168 11.24 -0.16 -2.69
C ALA A 168 10.11 0.20 -1.70
N LYS A 169 8.95 -0.48 -1.82
CA LYS A 169 7.81 -0.28 -0.92
C LYS A 169 8.14 -0.63 0.53
N ILE A 170 8.79 -1.76 0.77
CA ILE A 170 9.19 -2.24 2.10
C ILE A 170 10.17 -1.25 2.75
N CYS A 171 11.19 -0.82 2.02
CA CYS A 171 12.16 0.17 2.51
C CYS A 171 11.48 1.51 2.83
N ASN A 172 10.62 2.00 1.93
CA ASN A 172 9.87 3.24 2.17
C ASN A 172 9.02 3.16 3.44
N ASN A 173 8.28 2.07 3.63
CA ASN A 173 7.38 1.97 4.78
C ASN A 173 8.13 1.66 6.08
N MET A 174 9.32 1.05 6.03
CA MET A 174 10.21 0.97 7.18
C MET A 174 10.68 2.38 7.61
N ILE A 175 11.12 3.22 6.66
CA ILE A 175 11.47 4.62 6.94
C ILE A 175 10.27 5.35 7.55
N LEU A 176 9.08 5.17 6.99
CA LEU A 176 7.85 5.82 7.48
C LEU A 176 7.53 5.41 8.92
N GLY A 177 7.56 4.13 9.26
CA GLY A 177 7.27 3.63 10.60
C GLY A 177 8.30 4.10 11.64
N VAL A 178 9.59 4.04 11.30
CA VAL A 178 10.67 4.55 12.15
C VAL A 178 10.55 6.06 12.36
N SER A 179 10.31 6.82 11.30
CA SER A 179 10.15 8.27 11.37
C SER A 179 8.95 8.68 12.22
N MET A 180 7.81 7.97 12.09
CA MET A 180 6.63 8.26 12.90
C MET A 180 6.90 8.00 14.38
N ALA A 181 7.54 6.89 14.74
CA ALA A 181 7.91 6.60 16.11
C ALA A 181 8.81 7.71 16.69
N GLY A 182 9.87 8.09 15.97
CA GLY A 182 10.77 9.17 16.41
C GLY A 182 10.10 10.54 16.53
N VAL A 183 9.21 10.89 15.60
CA VAL A 183 8.41 12.13 15.68
C VAL A 183 7.48 12.11 16.89
N CYS A 184 6.82 10.97 17.17
CA CYS A 184 5.96 10.82 18.35
C CYS A 184 6.76 10.96 19.66
N GLU A 185 7.93 10.32 19.76
CA GLU A 185 8.82 10.46 20.92
C GLU A 185 9.26 11.93 21.13
N ALA A 186 9.59 12.63 20.04
CA ALA A 186 9.98 14.02 20.11
C ALA A 186 8.84 14.93 20.64
N PHE A 187 7.59 14.71 20.21
CA PHE A 187 6.44 15.45 20.73
C PHE A 187 6.17 15.13 22.19
N VAL A 188 6.23 13.85 22.59
CA VAL A 188 6.08 13.45 24.00
C VAL A 188 7.17 14.09 24.88
N LEU A 189 8.42 14.07 24.42
CA LEU A 189 9.51 14.75 25.16
C LEU A 189 9.29 16.25 25.26
N ALA A 190 8.87 16.91 24.17
CA ALA A 190 8.56 18.36 24.17
C ALA A 190 7.48 18.71 25.18
N GLU A 191 6.42 17.89 25.30
CA GLU A 191 5.37 18.06 26.30
C GLU A 191 5.94 18.04 27.74
N GLN A 192 6.84 17.10 28.03
CA GLN A 192 7.48 17.00 29.36
C GLN A 192 8.42 18.16 29.65
N LEU A 193 9.00 18.77 28.62
CA LEU A 193 9.87 19.93 28.72
C LEU A 193 9.11 21.29 28.72
N GLY A 194 7.77 21.26 28.58
CA GLY A 194 6.95 22.46 28.52
C GLY A 194 7.01 23.21 27.17
N LEU A 195 7.53 22.56 26.11
CA LEU A 195 7.54 23.14 24.76
C LEU A 195 6.21 22.84 24.07
N SER A 196 5.60 23.87 23.47
CA SER A 196 4.33 23.68 22.74
C SER A 196 4.52 22.87 21.45
N HIS A 197 3.47 22.14 21.05
CA HIS A 197 3.46 21.39 19.79
C HIS A 197 3.76 22.29 18.59
N GLN A 198 3.19 23.49 18.57
CA GLN A 198 3.40 24.46 17.50
C GLN A 198 4.86 24.89 17.41
N ALA A 199 5.50 25.21 18.53
CA ALA A 199 6.90 25.61 18.56
C ALA A 199 7.84 24.49 18.10
N LEU A 200 7.63 23.24 18.55
CA LEU A 200 8.41 22.10 18.05
C LEU A 200 8.21 21.89 16.55
N PHE A 201 6.96 21.97 16.08
CA PHE A 201 6.65 21.83 14.66
C PHE A 201 7.34 22.89 13.79
N GLU A 202 7.27 24.16 14.17
CA GLU A 202 7.90 25.27 13.44
C GLU A 202 9.42 25.08 13.31
N VAL A 203 10.08 24.66 14.37
CA VAL A 203 11.52 24.37 14.34
C VAL A 203 11.81 23.16 13.49
N ALA A 204 11.18 22.00 13.79
CA ALA A 204 11.55 20.74 13.18
C ALA A 204 11.13 20.64 11.71
N SER A 205 10.04 21.29 11.30
CA SER A 205 9.58 21.29 9.89
C SER A 205 10.49 22.09 8.95
N THR A 206 11.28 23.01 9.49
CA THR A 206 12.21 23.87 8.72
C THR A 206 13.68 23.55 8.96
N SER A 207 13.97 22.56 9.80
CA SER A 207 15.32 22.15 10.19
C SER A 207 15.59 20.69 9.81
N SER A 208 16.71 20.14 10.25
CA SER A 208 17.19 18.80 9.92
C SER A 208 16.28 17.63 10.39
N GLY A 209 15.34 17.89 11.29
CA GLY A 209 14.34 16.92 11.75
C GLY A 209 13.15 16.74 10.79
N GLN A 210 13.09 17.46 9.69
CA GLN A 210 11.99 17.42 8.74
C GLN A 210 11.81 16.02 8.11
N CYS A 211 10.58 15.52 8.13
CA CYS A 211 10.17 14.31 7.43
C CYS A 211 8.66 14.33 7.16
N TRP A 212 8.18 13.43 6.31
CA TRP A 212 6.76 13.34 5.94
C TRP A 212 5.84 13.08 7.15
N ALA A 213 6.29 12.26 8.11
CA ALA A 213 5.56 11.97 9.33
C ALA A 213 5.31 13.21 10.19
N LEU A 214 6.22 14.20 10.12
CA LEU A 214 6.08 15.48 10.79
C LEU A 214 5.22 16.48 9.98
N THR A 215 5.55 16.67 8.69
CA THR A 215 5.02 17.79 7.91
C THR A 215 3.69 17.49 7.21
N THR A 216 3.31 16.22 7.08
CA THR A 216 2.07 15.80 6.40
C THR A 216 1.13 15.02 7.31
N ASN A 217 1.65 14.12 8.13
CA ASN A 217 0.85 13.24 9.01
C ASN A 217 1.19 13.47 10.49
N CYS A 218 1.36 14.73 10.88
CA CYS A 218 1.75 15.13 12.25
C CYS A 218 0.91 14.40 13.31
N PRO A 219 1.53 13.73 14.31
CA PRO A 219 0.83 12.88 15.26
C PRO A 219 0.11 13.66 16.38
N VAL A 220 0.22 14.99 16.39
CA VAL A 220 -0.47 15.85 17.34
C VAL A 220 -1.47 16.76 16.63
N PRO A 221 -2.62 17.09 17.26
CA PRO A 221 -3.57 18.03 16.67
C PRO A 221 -2.99 19.46 16.61
N GLY A 222 -3.43 20.22 15.63
CA GLY A 222 -3.11 21.64 15.45
C GLY A 222 -2.16 21.92 14.27
N PRO A 223 -0.86 21.57 14.33
CA PRO A 223 0.13 22.07 13.36
C PRO A 223 -0.16 21.75 11.89
N VAL A 224 -0.73 20.58 11.59
CA VAL A 224 -1.06 20.15 10.24
C VAL A 224 -2.57 19.90 10.13
N PRO A 225 -3.36 20.82 9.54
CA PRO A 225 -4.83 20.80 9.58
C PRO A 225 -5.47 19.50 9.09
N ASN A 226 -4.91 18.87 8.06
CA ASN A 226 -5.44 17.64 7.45
C ASN A 226 -4.87 16.35 8.04
N SER A 227 -4.08 16.44 9.10
CA SER A 227 -3.54 15.27 9.79
C SER A 227 -4.66 14.48 10.47
N PRO A 228 -4.59 13.13 10.49
CA PRO A 228 -5.52 12.28 11.23
C PRO A 228 -5.67 12.65 12.70
N ALA A 229 -4.65 13.21 13.33
CA ALA A 229 -4.70 13.70 14.71
C ALA A 229 -5.79 14.75 14.94
N ASN A 230 -6.20 15.52 13.92
CA ASN A 230 -7.31 16.48 14.01
C ASN A 230 -8.68 15.83 13.75
N ASN A 231 -8.76 14.52 13.49
CA ASN A 231 -9.98 13.79 13.18
C ASN A 231 -10.02 12.45 13.93
N ASP A 232 -9.78 12.50 15.24
CA ASP A 232 -9.80 11.35 16.15
C ASP A 232 -9.00 10.14 15.65
N TYR A 233 -7.89 10.38 14.94
CA TYR A 233 -7.02 9.38 14.32
C TYR A 233 -7.79 8.40 13.43
N LYS A 234 -8.83 8.85 12.74
CA LYS A 234 -9.48 8.07 11.68
C LYS A 234 -8.46 7.72 10.60
N PRO A 235 -8.32 6.43 10.25
CA PRO A 235 -7.16 5.98 9.49
C PRO A 235 -7.19 6.42 8.03
N GLY A 236 -6.14 7.13 7.61
CA GLY A 236 -5.70 7.19 6.22
C GLY A 236 -4.85 5.96 5.89
N PHE A 237 -4.05 5.52 6.86
CA PHE A 237 -3.27 4.28 6.85
C PHE A 237 -3.27 3.69 8.27
N SER A 238 -3.89 2.53 8.46
CA SER A 238 -4.09 1.97 9.80
C SER A 238 -2.80 1.41 10.41
N ALA A 239 -2.74 1.39 11.74
CA ALA A 239 -1.63 0.83 12.50
C ALA A 239 -1.41 -0.66 12.20
N ALA A 240 -2.48 -1.43 11.97
CA ALA A 240 -2.38 -2.83 11.55
C ALA A 240 -1.70 -2.98 10.18
N LEU A 241 -1.98 -2.09 9.23
CA LEU A 241 -1.31 -2.09 7.92
C LEU A 241 0.15 -1.63 8.03
N MET A 242 0.46 -0.65 8.88
CA MET A 242 1.85 -0.26 9.18
C MET A 242 2.61 -1.44 9.78
N LEU A 243 2.05 -2.14 10.76
CA LEU A 243 2.66 -3.33 11.36
C LEU A 243 2.90 -4.43 10.32
N LYS A 244 1.93 -4.69 9.44
CA LYS A 244 2.10 -5.64 8.34
C LYS A 244 3.32 -5.28 7.48
N ASP A 245 3.44 -4.03 7.08
CA ASP A 245 4.52 -3.58 6.21
C ASP A 245 5.89 -3.60 6.94
N LEU A 246 5.91 -3.29 8.23
CA LEU A 246 7.12 -3.44 9.06
C LEU A 246 7.52 -4.91 9.24
N LYS A 247 6.57 -5.84 9.37
CA LYS A 247 6.86 -7.30 9.39
C LYS A 247 7.48 -7.76 8.06
N LEU A 248 6.96 -7.30 6.92
CA LEU A 248 7.58 -7.57 5.62
C LEU A 248 9.02 -7.05 5.55
N ALA A 249 9.29 -5.88 6.14
CA ALA A 249 10.65 -5.35 6.22
C ALA A 249 11.56 -6.22 7.09
N GLN A 250 11.06 -6.75 8.22
CA GLN A 250 11.83 -7.67 9.06
C GLN A 250 12.10 -9.01 8.35
N GLU A 251 11.14 -9.57 7.64
CA GLU A 251 11.32 -10.78 6.83
C GLU A 251 12.38 -10.56 5.74
N ALA A 252 12.32 -9.42 5.05
CA ALA A 252 13.33 -9.04 4.06
C ALA A 252 14.73 -8.85 4.68
N SER A 253 14.80 -8.24 5.86
CA SER A 253 16.05 -8.08 6.63
C SER A 253 16.67 -9.43 6.97
N LEU A 254 15.89 -10.35 7.53
CA LEU A 254 16.33 -11.69 7.89
C LEU A 254 16.82 -12.48 6.65
N SER A 255 16.07 -12.43 5.56
CA SER A 255 16.40 -13.18 4.35
C SER A 255 17.61 -12.63 3.59
N SER A 256 17.87 -11.32 3.68
CA SER A 256 19.00 -10.65 3.02
C SER A 256 20.26 -10.55 3.87
N GLY A 257 20.14 -10.79 5.20
CA GLY A 257 21.22 -10.55 6.16
C GLY A 257 21.44 -9.06 6.49
N ALA A 258 20.55 -8.18 6.08
CA ALA A 258 20.65 -6.74 6.40
C ALA A 258 20.32 -6.49 7.88
N SER A 259 21.06 -5.61 8.56
CA SER A 259 20.79 -5.22 9.94
C SER A 259 19.87 -3.99 9.98
N THR A 260 18.65 -4.14 10.52
CA THR A 260 17.64 -3.09 10.60
C THR A 260 17.08 -2.90 12.02
N PRO A 261 17.93 -2.56 13.03
CA PRO A 261 17.51 -2.52 14.43
C PRO A 261 16.36 -1.54 14.70
N LEU A 262 16.37 -0.34 14.09
CA LEU A 262 15.30 0.64 14.26
C LEU A 262 13.98 0.16 13.63
N GLY A 263 14.04 -0.51 12.49
CA GLY A 263 12.87 -1.15 11.87
C GLY A 263 12.28 -2.25 12.76
N ALA A 264 13.11 -3.03 13.44
CA ALA A 264 12.68 -4.04 14.40
C ALA A 264 12.00 -3.41 15.63
N GLN A 265 12.56 -2.34 16.18
CA GLN A 265 11.94 -1.60 17.30
C GLN A 265 10.57 -1.01 16.89
N ALA A 266 10.48 -0.37 15.72
CA ALA A 266 9.21 0.15 15.21
C ALA A 266 8.17 -0.98 15.06
N ALA A 267 8.57 -2.15 14.51
CA ALA A 267 7.66 -3.30 14.40
C ALA A 267 7.15 -3.79 15.77
N GLN A 268 7.99 -3.79 16.80
CA GLN A 268 7.58 -4.16 18.15
C GLN A 268 6.61 -3.14 18.76
N LEU A 269 6.87 -1.84 18.59
CA LEU A 269 5.97 -0.78 19.07
C LEU A 269 4.57 -0.89 18.43
N TYR A 270 4.51 -1.04 17.11
CA TYR A 270 3.23 -1.23 16.41
C TYR A 270 2.57 -2.57 16.75
N GLY A 271 3.36 -3.62 17.00
CA GLY A 271 2.85 -4.91 17.47
C GLY A 271 2.18 -4.81 18.84
N LEU A 272 2.77 -4.07 19.77
CA LEU A 272 2.18 -3.80 21.08
C LEU A 272 0.89 -2.96 20.92
N PHE A 273 0.92 -1.92 20.10
CA PHE A 273 -0.22 -1.03 19.85
C PHE A 273 -1.42 -1.80 19.26
N GLU A 274 -1.17 -2.68 18.28
CA GLU A 274 -2.21 -3.55 17.73
C GLU A 274 -2.77 -4.52 18.78
N LYS A 275 -1.90 -5.16 19.58
CA LYS A 275 -2.30 -6.11 20.63
C LYS A 275 -3.20 -5.48 21.71
N LEU A 276 -3.02 -4.18 21.97
CA LEU A 276 -3.88 -3.40 22.87
C LEU A 276 -5.24 -3.01 22.25
N GLY A 277 -5.54 -3.44 21.02
CA GLY A 277 -6.81 -3.21 20.33
C GLY A 277 -6.86 -1.94 19.46
N HIS A 278 -5.73 -1.29 19.22
CA HIS A 278 -5.64 -0.03 18.48
C HIS A 278 -5.23 -0.17 17.00
N GLY A 279 -5.22 -1.39 16.47
CA GLY A 279 -4.82 -1.66 15.08
C GLY A 279 -5.66 -0.97 14.01
N GLY A 280 -6.92 -0.64 14.32
CA GLY A 280 -7.85 0.05 13.42
C GLY A 280 -7.67 1.57 13.35
N GLU A 281 -6.88 2.18 14.22
CA GLU A 281 -6.60 3.62 14.22
C GLU A 281 -5.51 3.97 13.21
N ASP A 282 -5.38 5.26 12.87
CA ASP A 282 -4.26 5.73 12.05
C ASP A 282 -2.92 5.41 12.72
N PHE A 283 -1.92 5.06 11.94
CA PHE A 283 -0.62 4.66 12.49
C PHE A 283 0.06 5.77 13.31
N SER A 284 -0.34 7.04 13.12
CA SER A 284 0.13 8.17 13.95
C SER A 284 -0.43 8.16 15.38
N ALA A 285 -1.52 7.41 15.64
CA ALA A 285 -2.09 7.26 16.97
C ALA A 285 -1.19 6.52 17.97
N ILE A 286 -0.08 5.93 17.50
CA ILE A 286 0.95 5.31 18.34
C ILE A 286 1.51 6.29 19.41
N ILE A 287 1.36 7.60 19.19
CA ILE A 287 1.72 8.61 20.19
C ILE A 287 1.01 8.38 21.55
N HIS A 288 -0.21 7.85 21.53
CA HIS A 288 -0.94 7.56 22.77
C HIS A 288 -0.30 6.43 23.59
N LEU A 289 0.29 5.42 22.91
CA LEU A 289 1.09 4.40 23.56
C LEU A 289 2.32 5.03 24.26
N LEU A 290 3.03 5.89 23.56
CA LEU A 290 4.24 6.53 24.06
C LEU A 290 3.97 7.53 25.19
N ARG A 291 2.77 8.12 25.25
CA ARG A 291 2.30 8.93 26.38
C ARG A 291 1.87 8.11 27.61
N GLY A 292 1.75 6.77 27.48
CA GLY A 292 1.19 5.93 28.52
C GLY A 292 -0.31 6.16 28.76
N GLN A 293 -1.05 6.62 27.76
CA GLN A 293 -2.46 7.00 27.85
C GLN A 293 -3.42 5.92 27.32
N LEU A 294 -2.92 4.76 26.89
CA LEU A 294 -3.74 3.67 26.37
C LEU A 294 -4.23 2.75 27.48
N SER A 295 -5.54 2.51 27.50
CA SER A 295 -6.16 1.36 28.17
C SER A 295 -6.43 0.27 27.12
N GLU A 296 -6.39 -1.01 27.52
CA GLU A 296 -6.82 -2.11 26.64
C GLU A 296 -8.25 -1.87 26.14
N LYS A 297 -8.44 -1.80 24.84
CA LYS A 297 -9.77 -1.91 24.24
C LYS A 297 -10.14 -3.39 24.27
N ARG A 298 -11.02 -3.78 25.18
CA ARG A 298 -11.62 -5.13 25.18
C ARG A 298 -12.45 -5.26 23.90
N ASN A 299 -12.07 -6.24 23.05
CA ASN A 299 -12.83 -6.62 21.85
C ASN A 299 -14.20 -7.23 22.25
#